data_1cb006603152fe4c4c6c845bc6b117cb
#
_entry.id   1cb006603152fe4c4c6c845bc6b117cb
#
_cell.length_a   1.000
_cell.length_b   1.000
_cell.length_c   1.000
_cell.angle_alpha   90.00
_cell.angle_beta   90.00
_cell.angle_gamma   90.00
#
_symmetry.space_group_name_H-M   'P 1'
#
loop_
_entity.id
_entity.type
_entity.pdbx_description
1 polymer ?
#
loop_
_entity_poly.entity_id
_entity_poly.type
_entity_poly.pdbx_seq_one_letter_code
_entity_poly.pdbx_strand_id
1 'polypeptide(L)'
;MFDDLAMVAPTCEESALVERIAQLERVKSAAAAGQARAAAALDAARRAAEAAAGVPAARRGRGVASEIALARRDSPARGSRHLGFAKALVHEMPHTLAALEAGVLTEWRATLIVRESACLDVEDRRALDAELCADPAGLDGMGDARIAAAAKTIAYRLDPHAVVDRAAKAETERTVTIRPAPDTMTYLTALLPVAQGVSVYAALRREADICADGRSRGQVMADTLVARVTGRTAATATPIAVNLVLSDETLLGGSSTPADVFGYGPIPAAVARGLVSGAVTDPRSRATLRRLYADPGSGGLVAMESRARLFPRGLAAFIGLRDQRCRTPFCDAPIRHRDHARRWADGGETSAVNGLGLCERCNYVKDVAGWHAEPSVDEIYRHTVEFITPTGAQYRSGAPRLPRAPVRIEISEMEIAVGIAISELHAA
;
A
#
# COMPACT_ATOMS: atom_id res chain seq x y z
N MET A 1 -24.08 11.59 14.63
CA MET A 1 -22.72 12.14 14.49
C MET A 1 -22.20 12.10 13.05
N PHE A 2 -22.16 10.93 12.36
CA PHE A 2 -21.67 10.92 10.97
C PHE A 2 -22.63 11.61 10.01
N ASP A 3 -23.94 11.45 10.19
CA ASP A 3 -24.95 12.11 9.37
C ASP A 3 -24.85 13.63 9.47
N ASP A 4 -24.63 14.17 10.67
CA ASP A 4 -24.46 15.63 10.89
C ASP A 4 -23.19 16.18 10.21
N LEU A 5 -22.13 15.37 10.11
CA LEU A 5 -20.91 15.75 9.40
C LEU A 5 -21.12 15.79 7.87
N ALA A 6 -21.96 14.91 7.33
CA ALA A 6 -22.23 14.81 5.89
C ALA A 6 -23.30 15.81 5.40
N MET A 7 -24.08 16.39 6.30
CA MET A 7 -25.19 17.30 5.96
C MET A 7 -24.69 18.63 5.37
N VAL A 8 -25.19 18.95 4.18
CA VAL A 8 -25.08 20.26 3.54
C VAL A 8 -26.48 20.70 3.16
N ALA A 9 -26.92 21.85 3.66
CA ALA A 9 -28.25 22.34 3.32
C ALA A 9 -28.30 22.75 1.83
N PRO A 10 -29.35 22.36 1.08
CA PRO A 10 -29.45 22.63 -0.36
C PRO A 10 -29.47 24.10 -0.74
N THR A 11 -29.75 25.00 0.22
CA THR A 11 -29.88 26.44 0.05
C THR A 11 -28.77 27.24 0.72
N CYS A 12 -27.61 26.64 1.00
CA CYS A 12 -26.48 27.35 1.60
C CYS A 12 -25.89 28.38 0.66
N GLU A 13 -25.60 29.56 1.18
CA GLU A 13 -24.81 30.58 0.51
C GLU A 13 -23.34 30.11 0.35
N GLU A 14 -22.64 30.60 -0.66
CA GLU A 14 -21.25 30.22 -0.94
C GLU A 14 -20.31 30.45 0.26
N SER A 15 -20.51 31.57 0.97
CA SER A 15 -19.76 31.90 2.20
C SER A 15 -19.92 30.84 3.29
N ALA A 16 -21.15 30.37 3.52
CA ALA A 16 -21.44 29.30 4.50
C ALA A 16 -20.84 27.95 4.09
N LEU A 17 -20.77 27.65 2.78
CA LEU A 17 -20.10 26.46 2.27
C LEU A 17 -18.58 26.50 2.53
N VAL A 18 -17.94 27.64 2.29
CA VAL A 18 -16.51 27.83 2.59
C VAL A 18 -16.24 27.70 4.10
N GLU A 19 -17.09 28.29 4.96
CA GLU A 19 -16.97 28.14 6.39
C GLU A 19 -17.15 26.68 6.84
N ARG A 20 -18.12 25.97 6.25
CA ARG A 20 -18.33 24.54 6.51
C ARG A 20 -17.10 23.70 6.15
N ILE A 21 -16.47 23.96 4.99
CA ILE A 21 -15.21 23.30 4.60
C ILE A 21 -14.13 23.54 5.67
N ALA A 22 -13.97 24.78 6.13
CA ALA A 22 -12.98 25.12 7.15
C ALA A 22 -13.28 24.43 8.50
N GLN A 23 -14.55 24.33 8.90
CA GLN A 23 -14.96 23.61 10.10
C GLN A 23 -14.64 22.10 9.99
N LEU A 24 -14.94 21.48 8.86
CA LEU A 24 -14.65 20.06 8.64
C LEU A 24 -13.14 19.79 8.64
N GLU A 25 -12.32 20.71 8.14
CA GLU A 25 -10.86 20.56 8.21
C GLU A 25 -10.35 20.62 9.65
N ARG A 26 -10.91 21.51 10.49
CA ARG A 26 -10.62 21.53 11.94
C ARG A 26 -11.04 20.23 12.64
N VAL A 27 -12.21 19.67 12.30
CA VAL A 27 -12.66 18.37 12.84
C VAL A 27 -11.70 17.23 12.45
N LYS A 28 -11.24 17.21 11.20
CA LYS A 28 -10.23 16.22 10.74
C LYS A 28 -8.94 16.33 11.54
N SER A 29 -8.47 17.54 11.78
CA SER A 29 -7.25 17.79 12.53
C SER A 29 -7.40 17.35 14.00
N ALA A 30 -8.49 17.69 14.65
CA ALA A 30 -8.79 17.25 16.01
C ALA A 30 -8.94 15.73 16.12
N ALA A 31 -9.58 15.10 15.12
CA ALA A 31 -9.67 13.65 15.05
C ALA A 31 -8.28 12.98 14.89
N ALA A 32 -7.38 13.57 14.10
CA ALA A 32 -6.00 13.08 13.95
C ALA A 32 -5.22 13.19 15.27
N ALA A 33 -5.40 14.26 16.04
CA ALA A 33 -4.82 14.39 17.37
C ALA A 33 -5.36 13.33 18.34
N GLY A 34 -6.67 13.08 18.33
CA GLY A 34 -7.29 11.99 19.09
C GLY A 34 -6.76 10.61 18.71
N GLN A 35 -6.56 10.34 17.42
CA GLN A 35 -5.94 9.11 16.95
C GLN A 35 -4.49 8.98 17.41
N ALA A 36 -3.70 10.06 17.43
CA ALA A 36 -2.34 10.06 17.94
C ALA A 36 -2.30 9.71 19.43
N ARG A 37 -3.17 10.31 20.26
CA ARG A 37 -3.30 9.95 21.68
C ARG A 37 -3.66 8.48 21.89
N ALA A 38 -4.65 7.99 21.16
CA ALA A 38 -5.07 6.58 21.24
C ALA A 38 -3.95 5.62 20.82
N ALA A 39 -3.22 5.94 19.76
CA ALA A 39 -2.11 5.12 19.28
C ALA A 39 -0.94 5.08 20.28
N ALA A 40 -0.57 6.20 20.90
CA ALA A 40 0.46 6.25 21.92
C ALA A 40 0.02 5.49 23.19
N ALA A 41 -1.24 5.63 23.60
CA ALA A 41 -1.81 4.90 24.74
C ALA A 41 -1.83 3.39 24.50
N LEU A 42 -2.18 2.95 23.29
CA LEU A 42 -2.16 1.52 22.91
C LEU A 42 -0.72 0.95 23.00
N ASP A 43 0.30 1.67 22.49
CA ASP A 43 1.70 1.22 22.58
C ASP A 43 2.14 1.14 24.05
N ALA A 44 1.81 2.14 24.87
CA ALA A 44 2.15 2.15 26.29
C ALA A 44 1.49 1.00 27.06
N ALA A 45 0.20 0.77 26.86
CA ALA A 45 -0.55 -0.30 27.50
C ALA A 45 0.00 -1.69 27.11
N ARG A 46 0.26 -1.89 25.82
CA ARG A 46 0.84 -3.15 25.31
C ARG A 46 2.22 -3.42 25.91
N ARG A 47 3.10 -2.41 25.93
CA ARG A 47 4.45 -2.54 26.51
C ARG A 47 4.42 -2.80 27.99
N ALA A 48 3.48 -2.20 28.72
CA ALA A 48 3.28 -2.44 30.15
C ALA A 48 2.82 -3.89 30.43
N ALA A 49 1.83 -4.37 29.67
CA ALA A 49 1.33 -5.75 29.80
C ALA A 49 2.41 -6.77 29.45
N GLU A 50 3.16 -6.56 28.37
CA GLU A 50 4.26 -7.44 27.95
C GLU A 50 5.43 -7.41 28.96
N ALA A 51 5.69 -6.24 29.60
CA ALA A 51 6.68 -6.14 30.66
C ALA A 51 6.26 -6.95 31.90
N ALA A 52 5.01 -6.86 32.30
CA ALA A 52 4.44 -7.64 33.41
C ALA A 52 4.49 -9.16 33.11
N ALA A 53 4.35 -9.55 31.84
CA ALA A 53 4.49 -10.93 31.39
C ALA A 53 5.95 -11.38 31.17
N GLY A 54 6.95 -10.56 31.53
CA GLY A 54 8.37 -10.91 31.43
C GLY A 54 8.95 -10.83 30.02
N VAL A 55 8.25 -10.23 29.05
CA VAL A 55 8.76 -10.09 27.68
C VAL A 55 9.99 -9.17 27.67
N PRO A 56 11.11 -9.56 27.04
CA PRO A 56 12.30 -8.72 26.94
C PRO A 56 12.03 -7.37 26.29
N ALA A 57 12.61 -6.29 26.79
CA ALA A 57 12.36 -4.91 26.34
C ALA A 57 12.46 -4.73 24.81
N ALA A 58 13.45 -5.36 24.16
CA ALA A 58 13.66 -5.32 22.71
C ALA A 58 12.52 -5.98 21.88
N ARG A 59 11.65 -6.77 22.51
CA ARG A 59 10.54 -7.45 21.87
C ARG A 59 9.18 -6.79 22.15
N ARG A 60 9.11 -5.87 23.14
CA ARG A 60 7.85 -5.22 23.54
C ARG A 60 7.31 -4.29 22.48
N GLY A 61 5.99 -4.27 22.32
CA GLY A 61 5.26 -3.43 21.37
C GLY A 61 5.33 -3.91 19.93
N ARG A 62 5.82 -5.12 19.67
CA ARG A 62 5.83 -5.69 18.33
C ARG A 62 4.40 -5.89 17.84
N GLY A 63 4.13 -5.51 16.59
CA GLY A 63 2.80 -5.62 15.99
C GLY A 63 1.87 -4.42 16.24
N VAL A 64 2.09 -3.58 17.27
CA VAL A 64 1.25 -2.40 17.56
C VAL A 64 1.11 -1.47 16.35
N ALA A 65 2.20 -1.18 15.66
CA ALA A 65 2.18 -0.35 14.46
C ALA A 65 1.31 -0.94 13.34
N SER A 66 1.29 -2.26 13.19
CA SER A 66 0.44 -2.94 12.20
C SER A 66 -1.02 -2.95 12.61
N GLU A 67 -1.32 -3.07 13.90
CA GLU A 67 -2.66 -2.98 14.45
C GLU A 67 -3.25 -1.57 14.26
N ILE A 68 -2.46 -0.52 14.50
CA ILE A 68 -2.82 0.88 14.20
C ILE A 68 -3.10 1.06 12.69
N ALA A 69 -2.28 0.49 11.82
CA ALA A 69 -2.49 0.55 10.38
C ALA A 69 -3.83 -0.07 9.98
N LEU A 70 -4.14 -1.27 10.47
CA LEU A 70 -5.41 -1.94 10.20
C LEU A 70 -6.60 -1.11 10.69
N ALA A 71 -6.54 -0.56 11.92
CA ALA A 71 -7.59 0.28 12.47
C ALA A 71 -7.81 1.56 11.63
N ARG A 72 -6.75 2.14 11.09
CA ARG A 72 -6.82 3.30 10.18
C ARG A 72 -7.12 2.92 8.73
N ARG A 73 -7.27 1.64 8.40
CA ARG A 73 -7.43 1.12 7.04
C ARG A 73 -6.27 1.54 6.12
N ASP A 74 -5.06 1.52 6.66
CA ASP A 74 -3.86 1.95 5.97
C ASP A 74 -2.83 0.81 5.85
N SER A 75 -1.83 1.00 4.99
CA SER A 75 -0.80 -0.02 4.79
C SER A 75 0.06 -0.20 6.06
N PRO A 76 0.52 -1.41 6.37
CA PRO A 76 1.40 -1.66 7.52
C PRO A 76 2.68 -0.81 7.51
N ALA A 77 3.19 -0.42 6.35
CA ALA A 77 4.32 0.49 6.22
C ALA A 77 4.01 1.89 6.81
N ARG A 78 2.78 2.38 6.64
CA ARG A 78 2.33 3.63 7.24
C ARG A 78 2.09 3.52 8.73
N GLY A 79 1.71 2.34 9.24
CA GLY A 79 1.47 2.13 10.66
C GLY A 79 2.66 2.52 11.55
N SER A 80 3.90 2.24 11.12
CA SER A 80 5.09 2.69 11.86
C SER A 80 5.25 4.20 11.87
N ARG A 81 4.87 4.87 10.78
CA ARG A 81 4.90 6.34 10.70
C ARG A 81 3.84 6.93 11.62
N HIS A 82 2.63 6.38 11.63
CA HIS A 82 1.55 6.80 12.54
C HIS A 82 1.95 6.62 14.00
N LEU A 83 2.52 5.48 14.37
CA LEU A 83 2.98 5.26 15.74
C LEU A 83 4.14 6.19 16.12
N GLY A 84 5.13 6.37 15.23
CA GLY A 84 6.24 7.31 15.47
C GLY A 84 5.75 8.75 15.63
N PHE A 85 4.85 9.19 14.75
CA PHE A 85 4.19 10.49 14.83
C PHE A 85 3.40 10.66 16.14
N ALA A 86 2.61 9.67 16.52
CA ALA A 86 1.82 9.70 17.75
C ALA A 86 2.72 9.84 19.00
N LYS A 87 3.80 9.07 19.07
CA LYS A 87 4.74 9.12 20.19
C LYS A 87 5.47 10.46 20.27
N ALA A 88 5.91 11.00 19.14
CA ALA A 88 6.54 12.31 19.08
C ALA A 88 5.59 13.40 19.60
N LEU A 89 4.36 13.44 19.09
CA LEU A 89 3.37 14.45 19.53
C LEU A 89 3.05 14.32 21.01
N VAL A 90 2.72 13.13 21.50
CA VAL A 90 2.20 12.96 22.86
C VAL A 90 3.27 13.12 23.93
N HIS A 91 4.52 12.70 23.67
CA HIS A 91 5.56 12.67 24.67
C HIS A 91 6.58 13.81 24.56
N GLU A 92 6.72 14.39 23.35
CA GLU A 92 7.83 15.27 23.06
C GLU A 92 7.42 16.64 22.48
N MET A 93 6.22 16.74 21.85
CA MET A 93 5.79 17.93 21.10
C MET A 93 4.38 18.41 21.49
N PRO A 94 4.16 18.83 22.74
CA PRO A 94 2.83 19.19 23.24
C PRO A 94 2.21 20.40 22.55
N HIS A 95 3.00 21.39 22.08
CA HIS A 95 2.48 22.57 21.38
C HIS A 95 2.00 22.23 19.97
N THR A 96 2.75 21.41 19.23
CA THR A 96 2.29 20.89 17.92
C THR A 96 1.02 20.06 18.09
N LEU A 97 0.92 19.23 19.14
CA LEU A 97 -0.28 18.47 19.44
C LEU A 97 -1.48 19.39 19.74
N ALA A 98 -1.29 20.40 20.55
CA ALA A 98 -2.34 21.37 20.88
C ALA A 98 -2.81 22.15 19.64
N ALA A 99 -1.90 22.57 18.77
CA ALA A 99 -2.23 23.25 17.51
C ALA A 99 -3.02 22.33 16.56
N LEU A 100 -2.71 21.02 16.55
CA LEU A 100 -3.46 20.02 15.79
C LEU A 100 -4.87 19.79 16.40
N GLU A 101 -4.99 19.74 17.73
CA GLU A 101 -6.27 19.63 18.45
C GLU A 101 -7.19 20.83 18.20
N ALA A 102 -6.62 22.02 18.19
CA ALA A 102 -7.34 23.26 17.90
C ALA A 102 -7.70 23.42 16.40
N GLY A 103 -7.15 22.58 15.53
CA GLY A 103 -7.37 22.65 14.08
C GLY A 103 -6.59 23.76 13.40
N VAL A 104 -5.59 24.35 14.04
CA VAL A 104 -4.66 25.32 13.44
C VAL A 104 -3.67 24.63 12.49
N LEU A 105 -3.20 23.45 12.87
CA LEU A 105 -2.40 22.59 12.03
C LEU A 105 -3.23 21.45 11.46
N THR A 106 -2.98 21.10 10.20
CA THR A 106 -3.44 19.82 9.64
C THR A 106 -2.51 18.67 10.05
N GLU A 107 -2.98 17.42 9.99
CA GLU A 107 -2.14 16.22 10.23
C GLU A 107 -0.88 16.23 9.37
N TRP A 108 -1.00 16.66 8.11
CA TRP A 108 0.14 16.75 7.19
C TRP A 108 1.19 17.77 7.67
N ARG A 109 0.77 18.98 8.06
CA ARG A 109 1.69 20.03 8.54
C ARG A 109 2.37 19.64 9.85
N ALA A 110 1.63 19.04 10.79
CA ALA A 110 2.21 18.46 11.99
C ALA A 110 3.22 17.36 11.66
N THR A 111 2.93 16.52 10.65
CA THR A 111 3.87 15.49 10.16
C THR A 111 5.17 16.10 9.61
N LEU A 112 5.09 17.25 8.90
CA LEU A 112 6.29 17.94 8.41
C LEU A 112 7.17 18.38 9.58
N ILE A 113 6.59 18.98 10.62
CA ILE A 113 7.33 19.45 11.81
C ILE A 113 7.99 18.27 12.53
N VAL A 114 7.23 17.21 12.83
CA VAL A 114 7.76 15.98 13.46
C VAL A 114 8.87 15.37 12.63
N ARG A 115 8.74 15.36 11.30
CA ARG A 115 9.75 14.80 10.41
C ARG A 115 11.06 15.59 10.44
N GLU A 116 10.98 16.90 10.40
CA GLU A 116 12.20 17.74 10.41
C GLU A 116 12.90 17.74 11.77
N SER A 117 12.18 17.53 12.88
CA SER A 117 12.73 17.38 14.22
C SER A 117 13.21 15.97 14.59
N ALA A 118 13.03 14.98 13.71
CA ALA A 118 13.27 13.57 14.05
C ALA A 118 14.74 13.19 14.35
N CYS A 119 15.71 14.02 13.99
CA CYS A 119 17.13 13.83 14.34
C CYS A 119 17.50 14.35 15.71
N LEU A 120 16.70 15.25 16.30
CA LEU A 120 16.99 15.88 17.56
C LEU A 120 16.72 14.94 18.74
N ASP A 121 17.40 15.16 19.84
CA ASP A 121 17.04 14.52 21.11
C ASP A 121 15.70 15.07 21.65
N VAL A 122 15.27 14.57 22.81
CA VAL A 122 13.96 14.93 23.38
C VAL A 122 13.90 16.39 23.84
N GLU A 123 15.00 16.93 24.38
CA GLU A 123 15.05 18.30 24.90
C GLU A 123 15.04 19.30 23.77
N ASP A 124 15.88 19.10 22.76
CA ASP A 124 15.93 19.94 21.57
C ASP A 124 14.64 19.87 20.76
N ARG A 125 13.97 18.70 20.72
CA ARG A 125 12.68 18.56 20.07
C ARG A 125 11.59 19.35 20.78
N ARG A 126 11.60 19.38 22.12
CA ARG A 126 10.71 20.22 22.93
C ARG A 126 10.98 21.71 22.72
N ALA A 127 12.25 22.09 22.62
CA ALA A 127 12.63 23.47 22.35
C ALA A 127 12.13 23.92 20.96
N LEU A 128 12.31 23.08 19.93
CA LEU A 128 11.77 23.34 18.59
C LEU A 128 10.24 23.45 18.61
N ASP A 129 9.56 22.55 19.31
CA ASP A 129 8.11 22.53 19.45
C ASP A 129 7.59 23.83 20.07
N ALA A 130 8.20 24.27 21.17
CA ALA A 130 7.84 25.50 21.83
C ALA A 130 8.11 26.73 20.95
N GLU A 131 9.26 26.81 20.29
CA GLU A 131 9.61 27.96 19.45
C GLU A 131 8.71 28.09 18.23
N LEU A 132 8.34 26.98 17.61
CA LEU A 132 7.57 27.00 16.36
C LEU A 132 6.05 27.01 16.57
N CYS A 133 5.56 26.36 17.63
CA CYS A 133 4.13 26.08 17.79
C CYS A 133 3.50 26.61 19.10
N ALA A 134 4.28 27.20 20.01
CA ALA A 134 3.67 27.78 21.26
C ALA A 134 2.76 28.96 20.94
N ASP A 135 3.07 29.75 19.91
CA ASP A 135 2.17 30.74 19.34
C ASP A 135 1.68 30.32 17.98
N PRO A 136 0.47 29.76 17.85
CA PRO A 136 -0.09 29.32 16.58
C PRO A 136 -0.21 30.42 15.51
N ALA A 137 -0.32 31.70 15.92
CA ALA A 137 -0.41 32.83 15.00
C ALA A 137 0.86 32.99 14.16
N GLY A 138 2.02 32.52 14.64
CA GLY A 138 3.26 32.49 13.90
C GLY A 138 3.25 31.59 12.66
N LEU A 139 2.30 30.64 12.59
CA LEU A 139 2.13 29.72 11.47
C LEU A 139 1.13 30.20 10.42
N ASP A 140 0.40 31.30 10.71
CA ASP A 140 -0.61 31.81 9.80
C ASP A 140 -0.02 32.24 8.45
N GLY A 141 -0.69 31.86 7.38
CA GLY A 141 -0.25 32.15 6.00
C GLY A 141 1.02 31.43 5.55
N MET A 142 1.60 30.56 6.39
CA MET A 142 2.74 29.72 5.97
C MET A 142 2.27 28.53 5.14
N GLY A 143 2.86 28.36 3.95
CA GLY A 143 2.71 27.13 3.17
C GLY A 143 3.62 26.01 3.69
N ASP A 144 3.36 24.78 3.26
CA ASP A 144 4.05 23.56 3.72
C ASP A 144 5.58 23.64 3.63
N ALA A 145 6.10 24.19 2.51
CA ALA A 145 7.54 24.35 2.30
C ALA A 145 8.16 25.32 3.31
N ARG A 146 7.44 26.39 3.70
CA ARG A 146 7.90 27.37 4.69
C ARG A 146 7.91 26.79 6.10
N ILE A 147 6.88 26.02 6.47
CA ILE A 147 6.81 25.30 7.75
C ILE A 147 7.98 24.31 7.88
N ALA A 148 8.20 23.49 6.86
CA ALA A 148 9.31 22.55 6.83
C ALA A 148 10.67 23.24 6.90
N ALA A 149 10.83 24.38 6.19
CA ALA A 149 12.08 25.15 6.23
C ALA A 149 12.32 25.79 7.60
N ALA A 150 11.28 26.33 8.24
CA ALA A 150 11.39 26.90 9.58
C ALA A 150 11.79 25.82 10.60
N ALA A 151 11.09 24.67 10.62
CA ALA A 151 11.44 23.55 11.50
C ALA A 151 12.87 23.07 11.28
N LYS A 152 13.31 22.94 10.02
CA LYS A 152 14.66 22.53 9.67
C LYS A 152 15.73 23.55 10.11
N THR A 153 15.43 24.85 10.00
CA THR A 153 16.35 25.92 10.43
C THR A 153 16.54 25.90 11.95
N ILE A 154 15.44 25.72 12.70
CA ILE A 154 15.51 25.59 14.15
C ILE A 154 16.29 24.32 14.53
N ALA A 155 15.97 23.17 13.91
CA ALA A 155 16.67 21.92 14.17
C ALA A 155 18.18 22.04 13.93
N TYR A 156 18.59 22.67 12.82
CA TYR A 156 20.00 22.90 12.53
C TYR A 156 20.70 23.81 13.55
N ARG A 157 19.99 24.80 14.07
CA ARG A 157 20.52 25.70 15.11
C ARG A 157 20.67 25.00 16.46
N LEU A 158 19.75 24.11 16.83
CA LEU A 158 19.79 23.38 18.10
C LEU A 158 20.88 22.30 18.08
N ASP A 159 20.91 21.46 17.05
CA ASP A 159 21.94 20.43 16.89
C ASP A 159 22.41 20.31 15.44
N PRO A 160 23.45 21.06 15.05
CA PRO A 160 24.05 20.95 13.70
C PRO A 160 24.62 19.56 13.40
N HIS A 161 25.15 18.87 14.41
CA HIS A 161 25.77 17.55 14.23
C HIS A 161 24.73 16.49 13.92
N ALA A 162 23.64 16.44 14.67
CA ALA A 162 22.54 15.51 14.41
C ALA A 162 21.94 15.68 13.02
N VAL A 163 21.84 16.91 12.51
CA VAL A 163 21.35 17.18 11.15
C VAL A 163 22.32 16.69 10.09
N VAL A 164 23.63 16.87 10.30
CA VAL A 164 24.69 16.37 9.38
C VAL A 164 24.71 14.85 9.38
N ASP A 165 24.67 14.21 10.56
CA ASP A 165 24.65 12.75 10.68
C ASP A 165 23.40 12.14 10.03
N ARG A 166 22.25 12.79 10.19
CA ARG A 166 21.03 12.41 9.49
C ARG A 166 21.18 12.50 7.97
N ALA A 167 21.83 13.57 7.47
CA ALA A 167 22.06 13.73 6.04
C ALA A 167 23.01 12.63 5.51
N ALA A 168 24.09 12.32 6.23
CA ALA A 168 24.99 11.23 5.89
C ALA A 168 24.28 9.86 5.88
N LYS A 169 23.43 9.60 6.87
CA LYS A 169 22.60 8.38 6.91
C LYS A 169 21.64 8.33 5.73
N ALA A 170 20.97 9.45 5.38
CA ALA A 170 20.03 9.51 4.27
C ALA A 170 20.68 9.14 2.93
N GLU A 171 21.97 9.39 2.75
CA GLU A 171 22.70 8.96 1.56
C GLU A 171 22.79 7.43 1.44
N THR A 172 22.75 6.69 2.55
CA THR A 172 22.75 5.22 2.54
C THR A 172 21.36 4.65 2.15
N GLU A 173 20.31 5.45 2.21
CA GLU A 173 18.92 5.09 1.91
C GLU A 173 18.55 5.31 0.43
N ARG A 174 19.56 5.58 -0.43
CA ARG A 174 19.34 5.71 -1.88
C ARG A 174 18.56 4.53 -2.41
N THR A 175 17.54 4.79 -3.20
CA THR A 175 16.69 3.72 -3.74
C THR A 175 16.01 4.14 -5.03
N VAL A 176 15.65 3.15 -5.83
CA VAL A 176 14.77 3.32 -6.98
C VAL A 176 13.52 2.48 -6.77
N THR A 177 12.37 3.09 -6.93
CA THR A 177 11.08 2.43 -6.77
C THR A 177 10.22 2.59 -8.01
N ILE A 178 9.35 1.60 -8.25
CA ILE A 178 8.35 1.64 -9.31
C ILE A 178 6.96 1.45 -8.69
N ARG A 179 5.98 2.20 -9.17
CA ARG A 179 4.57 2.06 -8.78
C ARG A 179 3.66 2.28 -9.97
N PRO A 180 2.50 1.62 -10.02
CA PRO A 180 1.51 1.86 -11.07
C PRO A 180 1.05 3.32 -11.11
N ALA A 181 0.77 3.79 -12.31
CA ALA A 181 0.12 5.06 -12.60
C ALA A 181 -1.12 4.80 -13.47
N PRO A 182 -2.10 5.72 -13.56
CA PRO A 182 -3.22 5.60 -14.46
C PRO A 182 -2.79 5.34 -15.90
N ASP A 183 -3.70 4.84 -16.72
CA ASP A 183 -3.56 4.70 -18.17
C ASP A 183 -2.38 3.81 -18.60
N THR A 184 -2.15 2.70 -17.88
CA THR A 184 -1.05 1.75 -18.13
C THR A 184 0.36 2.35 -18.04
N MET A 185 0.49 3.45 -17.29
CA MET A 185 1.78 4.08 -17.01
C MET A 185 2.35 3.62 -15.68
N THR A 186 3.61 3.97 -15.43
CA THR A 186 4.28 3.72 -14.15
C THR A 186 5.06 4.96 -13.71
N TYR A 187 5.11 5.19 -12.41
CA TYR A 187 6.05 6.14 -11.81
C TYR A 187 7.34 5.41 -11.46
N LEU A 188 8.43 5.82 -12.06
CA LEU A 188 9.78 5.46 -11.62
C LEU A 188 10.31 6.61 -10.76
N THR A 189 10.59 6.35 -9.50
CA THR A 189 11.07 7.36 -8.55
C THR A 189 12.45 6.97 -8.04
N ALA A 190 13.42 7.87 -8.18
CA ALA A 190 14.75 7.72 -7.62
C ALA A 190 14.94 8.69 -6.44
N LEU A 191 15.35 8.18 -5.29
CA LEU A 191 15.81 8.94 -4.13
C LEU A 191 17.34 8.97 -4.19
N LEU A 192 17.88 10.16 -4.41
CA LEU A 192 19.31 10.38 -4.63
C LEU A 192 19.81 11.55 -3.78
N PRO A 193 21.11 11.61 -3.42
CA PRO A 193 21.74 12.83 -2.90
C PRO A 193 21.51 14.01 -3.85
N VAL A 194 21.35 15.20 -3.27
CA VAL A 194 20.97 16.43 -4.02
C VAL A 194 21.85 16.64 -5.25
N ALA A 195 23.17 16.54 -5.11
CA ALA A 195 24.09 16.76 -6.24
C ALA A 195 23.86 15.77 -7.38
N GLN A 196 23.62 14.48 -7.06
CA GLN A 196 23.35 13.44 -8.05
C GLN A 196 21.98 13.65 -8.72
N GLY A 197 20.95 13.95 -7.93
CA GLY A 197 19.60 14.20 -8.44
C GLY A 197 19.55 15.39 -9.39
N VAL A 198 20.16 16.50 -9.00
CA VAL A 198 20.29 17.71 -9.84
C VAL A 198 21.07 17.42 -11.11
N SER A 199 22.17 16.69 -11.02
CA SER A 199 23.01 16.32 -12.16
C SER A 199 22.24 15.46 -13.17
N VAL A 200 21.51 14.43 -12.70
CA VAL A 200 20.66 13.59 -13.56
C VAL A 200 19.59 14.43 -14.24
N TYR A 201 18.88 15.24 -13.46
CA TYR A 201 17.82 16.09 -14.01
C TYR A 201 18.35 17.09 -15.05
N ALA A 202 19.47 17.75 -14.76
CA ALA A 202 20.11 18.70 -15.68
C ALA A 202 20.60 18.02 -16.97
N ALA A 203 21.09 16.78 -16.90
CA ALA A 203 21.48 16.01 -18.07
C ALA A 203 20.28 15.68 -18.97
N LEU A 204 19.16 15.25 -18.38
CA LEU A 204 17.93 14.98 -19.12
C LEU A 204 17.34 16.25 -19.75
N ARG A 205 17.39 17.35 -19.01
CA ARG A 205 16.91 18.66 -19.51
C ARG A 205 17.73 19.17 -20.70
N ARG A 206 19.05 19.04 -20.67
CA ARG A 206 19.89 19.44 -21.80
C ARG A 206 19.56 18.69 -23.08
N GLU A 207 19.29 17.40 -23.02
CA GLU A 207 18.86 16.63 -24.19
C GLU A 207 17.54 17.14 -24.74
N ALA A 208 16.60 17.48 -23.84
CA ALA A 208 15.30 18.02 -24.25
C ALA A 208 15.39 19.43 -24.85
N ASP A 209 16.40 20.23 -24.42
CA ASP A 209 16.59 21.59 -24.94
C ASP A 209 17.17 21.61 -26.36
N ILE A 210 17.89 20.56 -26.78
CA ILE A 210 18.49 20.45 -28.12
C ILE A 210 17.64 19.60 -29.09
N CYS A 211 16.65 18.87 -28.60
CA CYS A 211 15.80 18.02 -29.42
C CYS A 211 14.65 18.84 -30.01
N ALA A 212 14.53 18.85 -31.33
CA ALA A 212 13.49 19.59 -32.06
C ALA A 212 12.66 18.69 -32.97
N ASP A 213 12.28 17.48 -32.49
CA ASP A 213 11.56 16.46 -33.26
C ASP A 213 10.02 16.48 -33.08
N GLY A 214 9.49 17.50 -32.43
CA GLY A 214 8.05 17.68 -32.20
C GLY A 214 7.53 17.04 -30.92
N ARG A 215 8.35 16.28 -30.18
CA ARG A 215 7.99 15.76 -28.86
C ARG A 215 8.03 16.86 -27.80
N SER A 216 7.20 16.74 -26.78
CA SER A 216 7.27 17.62 -25.61
C SER A 216 8.57 17.38 -24.84
N ARG A 217 9.03 18.40 -24.11
CA ARG A 217 10.19 18.32 -23.23
C ARG A 217 10.16 17.12 -22.27
N GLY A 218 8.98 16.89 -21.67
CA GLY A 218 8.78 15.74 -20.76
C GLY A 218 8.95 14.39 -21.46
N GLN A 219 8.44 14.25 -22.66
CA GLN A 219 8.60 13.05 -23.48
C GLN A 219 10.08 12.78 -23.81
N VAL A 220 10.81 13.79 -24.27
CA VAL A 220 12.24 13.64 -24.57
C VAL A 220 13.04 13.26 -23.33
N MET A 221 12.76 13.88 -22.18
CA MET A 221 13.43 13.54 -20.92
C MET A 221 13.15 12.08 -20.49
N ALA A 222 11.90 11.62 -20.62
CA ALA A 222 11.50 10.26 -20.28
C ALA A 222 12.17 9.24 -21.22
N ASP A 223 12.12 9.49 -22.53
CA ASP A 223 12.74 8.61 -23.54
C ASP A 223 14.27 8.56 -23.36
N THR A 224 14.90 9.69 -23.05
CA THR A 224 16.33 9.75 -22.76
C THR A 224 16.70 8.96 -21.50
N LEU A 225 15.89 9.06 -20.45
CA LEU A 225 16.08 8.27 -19.24
C LEU A 225 16.03 6.77 -19.57
N VAL A 226 15.01 6.33 -20.29
CA VAL A 226 14.87 4.94 -20.73
C VAL A 226 16.07 4.52 -21.56
N ALA A 227 16.45 5.31 -22.57
CA ALA A 227 17.56 4.97 -23.47
C ALA A 227 18.89 4.85 -22.71
N ARG A 228 19.21 5.77 -21.80
CA ARG A 228 20.46 5.76 -21.04
C ARG A 228 20.53 4.63 -20.01
N VAL A 229 19.40 4.27 -19.38
CA VAL A 229 19.36 3.20 -18.38
C VAL A 229 19.31 1.81 -19.02
N THR A 230 18.53 1.64 -20.10
CA THR A 230 18.36 0.33 -20.74
C THR A 230 19.34 0.08 -21.89
N GLY A 231 20.01 1.10 -22.36
CA GLY A 231 20.84 1.06 -23.58
C GLY A 231 19.99 0.93 -24.87
N ARG A 232 18.70 1.24 -24.84
CA ARG A 232 17.76 1.04 -25.95
C ARG A 232 16.88 2.27 -26.14
N THR A 233 16.55 2.56 -27.39
CA THR A 233 15.59 3.63 -27.68
C THR A 233 14.18 3.23 -27.20
N ALA A 234 13.34 4.21 -26.90
CA ALA A 234 11.95 3.99 -26.47
C ALA A 234 11.12 3.17 -27.47
N ALA A 235 11.46 3.21 -28.76
CA ALA A 235 10.83 2.43 -29.81
C ALA A 235 11.24 0.94 -29.81
N THR A 236 12.30 0.56 -29.08
CA THR A 236 12.78 -0.82 -29.05
C THR A 236 12.10 -1.60 -27.92
N ALA A 237 11.44 -2.71 -28.24
CA ALA A 237 10.84 -3.58 -27.23
C ALA A 237 11.88 -4.00 -26.18
N THR A 238 11.58 -3.75 -24.91
CA THR A 238 12.47 -4.14 -23.81
C THR A 238 12.09 -5.55 -23.36
N PRO A 239 13.03 -6.53 -23.32
CA PRO A 239 12.73 -7.84 -22.78
C PRO A 239 12.54 -7.74 -21.26
N ILE A 240 11.30 -7.66 -20.86
CA ILE A 240 10.89 -7.66 -19.45
C ILE A 240 10.15 -8.98 -19.21
N ALA A 241 10.49 -9.68 -18.12
CA ALA A 241 9.69 -10.80 -17.66
C ALA A 241 8.43 -10.24 -16.98
N VAL A 242 7.35 -10.14 -17.73
CA VAL A 242 6.02 -9.75 -17.22
C VAL A 242 5.20 -11.01 -17.02
N ASN A 243 4.71 -11.22 -15.81
CA ASN A 243 3.68 -12.22 -15.57
C ASN A 243 2.31 -11.59 -15.88
N LEU A 244 1.73 -11.99 -16.99
CA LEU A 244 0.44 -11.53 -17.48
C LEU A 244 -0.57 -12.67 -17.33
N VAL A 245 -1.68 -12.40 -16.66
CA VAL A 245 -2.81 -13.31 -16.52
C VAL A 245 -3.98 -12.78 -17.32
N LEU A 246 -4.44 -13.56 -18.29
CA LEU A 246 -5.57 -13.20 -19.15
C LEU A 246 -6.36 -14.46 -19.50
N SER A 247 -7.63 -14.30 -19.86
CA SER A 247 -8.43 -15.40 -20.37
C SER A 247 -8.05 -15.73 -21.81
N ASP A 248 -8.35 -16.96 -22.24
CA ASP A 248 -8.18 -17.39 -23.63
C ASP A 248 -9.08 -16.61 -24.59
N GLU A 249 -10.28 -16.23 -24.18
CA GLU A 249 -11.16 -15.34 -24.97
C GLU A 249 -10.53 -13.94 -25.14
N THR A 250 -9.84 -13.42 -24.11
CA THR A 250 -9.10 -12.17 -24.24
C THR A 250 -7.91 -12.29 -25.17
N LEU A 251 -7.19 -13.41 -25.12
CA LEU A 251 -6.02 -13.64 -25.95
C LEU A 251 -6.38 -13.93 -27.41
N LEU A 252 -7.35 -14.82 -27.64
CA LEU A 252 -7.65 -15.41 -28.95
C LEU A 252 -9.03 -15.00 -29.48
N GLY A 253 -10.02 -14.79 -28.61
CA GLY A 253 -11.42 -14.56 -28.96
C GLY A 253 -11.83 -13.10 -29.12
N GLY A 254 -10.91 -12.15 -29.00
CA GLY A 254 -11.22 -10.72 -29.16
C GLY A 254 -12.01 -10.08 -28.00
N SER A 255 -12.20 -10.77 -26.89
CA SER A 255 -12.86 -10.22 -25.70
C SER A 255 -12.19 -8.93 -25.20
N SER A 256 -12.98 -7.99 -24.68
CA SER A 256 -12.51 -6.77 -24.04
C SER A 256 -12.22 -6.94 -22.53
N THR A 257 -12.35 -8.16 -21.99
CA THR A 257 -12.05 -8.43 -20.57
C THR A 257 -10.60 -8.06 -20.26
N PRO A 258 -10.34 -7.24 -19.23
CA PRO A 258 -8.99 -6.82 -18.89
C PRO A 258 -8.11 -8.01 -18.49
N ALA A 259 -6.82 -7.87 -18.70
CA ALA A 259 -5.81 -8.78 -18.19
C ALA A 259 -5.16 -8.21 -16.93
N ASP A 260 -4.60 -9.06 -16.07
CA ASP A 260 -3.83 -8.64 -14.90
C ASP A 260 -2.33 -8.81 -15.11
N VAL A 261 -1.58 -7.73 -14.86
CA VAL A 261 -0.11 -7.74 -14.81
C VAL A 261 0.32 -7.85 -13.36
N PHE A 262 1.06 -8.89 -13.05
CA PHE A 262 1.54 -9.16 -11.69
C PHE A 262 2.35 -7.99 -11.14
N GLY A 263 1.93 -7.47 -9.99
CA GLY A 263 2.57 -6.32 -9.34
C GLY A 263 2.18 -4.94 -9.88
N TYR A 264 1.46 -4.91 -11.02
CA TYR A 264 0.92 -3.66 -11.59
C TYR A 264 -0.60 -3.55 -11.39
N GLY A 265 -1.35 -4.59 -11.77
CA GLY A 265 -2.80 -4.63 -11.72
C GLY A 265 -3.44 -4.79 -13.11
N PRO A 266 -4.74 -4.50 -13.25
CA PRO A 266 -5.46 -4.71 -14.49
C PRO A 266 -5.00 -3.75 -15.60
N ILE A 267 -4.93 -4.29 -16.82
CA ILE A 267 -4.63 -3.55 -18.05
C ILE A 267 -5.67 -3.86 -19.12
N PRO A 268 -5.94 -2.92 -20.06
CA PRO A 268 -6.86 -3.18 -21.17
C PRO A 268 -6.46 -4.39 -22.02
N ALA A 269 -7.45 -5.15 -22.50
CA ALA A 269 -7.25 -6.33 -23.34
C ALA A 269 -6.37 -6.06 -24.57
N ALA A 270 -6.57 -4.92 -25.23
CA ALA A 270 -5.78 -4.53 -26.41
C ALA A 270 -4.29 -4.36 -26.08
N VAL A 271 -3.98 -3.74 -24.92
CA VAL A 271 -2.60 -3.57 -24.43
C VAL A 271 -1.99 -4.93 -24.11
N ALA A 272 -2.75 -5.82 -23.43
CA ALA A 272 -2.29 -7.18 -23.13
C ALA A 272 -1.95 -7.98 -24.40
N ARG A 273 -2.81 -7.95 -25.41
CA ARG A 273 -2.55 -8.58 -26.71
C ARG A 273 -1.31 -8.01 -27.39
N GLY A 274 -1.12 -6.68 -27.34
CA GLY A 274 0.07 -6.02 -27.87
C GLY A 274 1.35 -6.50 -27.18
N LEU A 275 1.34 -6.64 -25.85
CA LEU A 275 2.47 -7.19 -25.09
C LEU A 275 2.79 -8.63 -25.47
N VAL A 276 1.76 -9.48 -25.61
CA VAL A 276 1.94 -10.89 -26.04
C VAL A 276 2.49 -10.96 -27.46
N SER A 277 1.90 -10.22 -28.40
CA SER A 277 2.35 -10.17 -29.80
C SER A 277 3.80 -9.70 -29.90
N GLY A 278 4.16 -8.61 -29.20
CA GLY A 278 5.53 -8.13 -29.15
C GLY A 278 6.51 -9.15 -28.56
N ALA A 279 6.08 -9.88 -27.52
CA ALA A 279 6.90 -10.92 -26.91
C ALA A 279 7.09 -12.15 -27.82
N VAL A 280 6.10 -12.50 -28.63
CA VAL A 280 6.18 -13.63 -29.58
C VAL A 280 7.07 -13.27 -30.77
N THR A 281 7.05 -12.03 -31.23
CA THR A 281 7.80 -11.58 -32.42
C THR A 281 9.25 -11.19 -32.10
N ASP A 282 9.61 -10.89 -30.85
CA ASP A 282 11.01 -10.60 -30.48
C ASP A 282 11.81 -11.90 -30.30
N PRO A 283 12.80 -12.19 -31.16
CA PRO A 283 13.61 -13.42 -31.09
C PRO A 283 14.43 -13.52 -29.79
N ARG A 284 14.55 -12.43 -29.04
CA ARG A 284 15.23 -12.41 -27.73
C ARG A 284 14.29 -12.69 -26.58
N SER A 285 12.99 -12.73 -26.83
CA SER A 285 11.97 -13.03 -25.84
C SER A 285 12.03 -14.49 -25.44
N ARG A 286 11.94 -14.76 -24.13
CA ARG A 286 11.76 -16.09 -23.56
C ARG A 286 10.34 -16.25 -23.02
N ALA A 287 9.35 -15.73 -23.75
CA ALA A 287 7.96 -15.82 -23.34
C ALA A 287 7.52 -17.28 -23.17
N THR A 288 6.86 -17.60 -22.09
CA THR A 288 6.29 -18.91 -21.83
C THR A 288 4.81 -18.77 -21.54
N LEU A 289 4.00 -19.62 -22.19
CA LEU A 289 2.57 -19.72 -21.90
C LEU A 289 2.33 -20.84 -20.89
N ARG A 290 1.55 -20.53 -19.85
CA ARG A 290 1.07 -21.52 -18.86
C ARG A 290 -0.43 -21.45 -18.78
N ARG A 291 -1.10 -22.59 -18.85
CA ARG A 291 -2.53 -22.67 -18.60
C ARG A 291 -2.78 -22.73 -17.10
N LEU A 292 -3.71 -21.91 -16.63
CA LEU A 292 -4.19 -21.88 -15.26
C LEU A 292 -5.66 -22.34 -15.28
N TYR A 293 -6.01 -23.25 -14.39
CA TYR A 293 -7.37 -23.75 -14.27
C TYR A 293 -8.04 -23.05 -13.10
N ALA A 294 -9.12 -22.36 -13.37
CA ALA A 294 -9.93 -21.71 -12.36
C ALA A 294 -11.28 -22.41 -12.24
N ASP A 295 -11.83 -22.42 -11.04
CA ASP A 295 -13.20 -22.85 -10.81
C ASP A 295 -14.19 -21.92 -11.57
N PRO A 296 -15.11 -22.44 -12.36
CA PRO A 296 -16.00 -21.62 -13.20
C PRO A 296 -16.93 -20.72 -12.39
N GLY A 297 -17.35 -21.10 -11.19
CA GLY A 297 -18.25 -20.33 -10.33
C GLY A 297 -17.55 -19.20 -9.61
N SER A 298 -16.42 -19.49 -8.97
CA SER A 298 -15.68 -18.54 -8.13
C SER A 298 -14.59 -17.77 -8.85
N GLY A 299 -14.05 -18.31 -9.96
CA GLY A 299 -12.81 -17.84 -10.56
C GLY A 299 -11.57 -18.16 -9.70
N GLY A 300 -11.71 -19.00 -8.66
CA GLY A 300 -10.62 -19.43 -7.81
C GLY A 300 -9.74 -20.49 -8.50
N LEU A 301 -8.41 -20.39 -8.36
CA LEU A 301 -7.49 -21.41 -8.87
C LEU A 301 -7.62 -22.69 -8.03
N VAL A 302 -7.57 -23.86 -8.69
CA VAL A 302 -7.59 -25.19 -8.05
C VAL A 302 -6.15 -25.67 -7.84
N ALA A 303 -5.80 -26.17 -6.65
CA ALA A 303 -4.44 -26.55 -6.28
C ALA A 303 -4.33 -27.86 -5.50
N MET A 304 -3.09 -28.39 -5.48
CA MET A 304 -2.71 -29.60 -4.76
C MET A 304 -2.15 -29.31 -3.36
N GLU A 305 -2.27 -30.28 -2.46
CA GLU A 305 -1.68 -30.28 -1.12
C GLU A 305 -0.29 -30.92 -1.09
N SER A 306 0.48 -30.64 -0.03
CA SER A 306 1.81 -31.19 0.16
C SER A 306 2.04 -31.57 1.64
N ARG A 307 2.73 -32.68 1.89
CA ARG A 307 3.17 -33.08 3.22
C ARG A 307 4.49 -32.42 3.66
N ALA A 308 5.16 -31.71 2.76
CA ALA A 308 6.40 -31.00 3.08
C ALA A 308 6.11 -29.72 3.86
N ARG A 309 6.91 -29.39 4.88
CA ARG A 309 6.82 -28.13 5.61
C ARG A 309 7.01 -26.90 4.70
N LEU A 310 7.93 -26.98 3.76
CA LEU A 310 8.15 -25.90 2.80
C LEU A 310 7.20 -26.06 1.61
N PHE A 311 6.63 -24.96 1.17
CA PHE A 311 5.78 -24.94 -0.03
C PHE A 311 6.58 -25.41 -1.25
N PRO A 312 6.21 -26.52 -1.91
CA PRO A 312 6.82 -26.95 -3.17
C PRO A 312 6.71 -25.85 -4.23
N ARG A 313 7.66 -25.81 -5.17
CA ARG A 313 7.73 -24.75 -6.19
C ARG A 313 6.40 -24.51 -6.92
N GLY A 314 5.68 -25.58 -7.25
CA GLY A 314 4.36 -25.49 -7.91
C GLY A 314 3.32 -24.82 -7.04
N LEU A 315 3.20 -25.24 -5.77
CA LEU A 315 2.25 -24.67 -4.82
C LEU A 315 2.62 -23.21 -4.46
N ALA A 316 3.91 -22.92 -4.30
CA ALA A 316 4.39 -21.55 -4.07
C ALA A 316 4.07 -20.62 -5.26
N ALA A 317 4.21 -21.11 -6.50
CA ALA A 317 3.84 -20.38 -7.70
C ALA A 317 2.32 -20.16 -7.77
N PHE A 318 1.52 -21.19 -7.43
CA PHE A 318 0.07 -21.11 -7.34
C PHE A 318 -0.37 -20.04 -6.35
N ILE A 319 0.13 -20.06 -5.11
CA ILE A 319 -0.17 -19.06 -4.08
C ILE A 319 0.18 -17.65 -4.59
N GLY A 320 1.33 -17.50 -5.25
CA GLY A 320 1.73 -16.21 -5.82
C GLY A 320 0.76 -15.70 -6.89
N LEU A 321 0.28 -16.57 -7.77
CA LEU A 321 -0.68 -16.23 -8.83
C LEU A 321 -2.08 -15.97 -8.28
N ARG A 322 -2.51 -16.75 -7.27
CA ARG A 322 -3.79 -16.56 -6.60
C ARG A 322 -3.85 -15.25 -5.83
N ASP A 323 -2.81 -14.94 -5.06
CA ASP A 323 -2.81 -13.83 -4.12
C ASP A 323 -2.34 -12.51 -4.73
N GLN A 324 -1.48 -12.56 -5.76
CA GLN A 324 -0.93 -11.43 -6.54
C GLN A 324 -0.18 -10.38 -5.69
N ARG A 325 -0.69 -10.03 -4.51
CA ARG A 325 -0.12 -9.07 -3.55
C ARG A 325 -0.23 -9.60 -2.13
N CYS A 326 0.41 -8.93 -1.20
CA CYS A 326 0.32 -9.25 0.22
C CYS A 326 -1.15 -9.33 0.67
N ARG A 327 -1.51 -10.44 1.31
CA ARG A 327 -2.89 -10.74 1.72
C ARG A 327 -3.30 -10.08 3.04
N THR A 328 -2.39 -9.41 3.73
CA THR A 328 -2.79 -8.58 4.88
C THR A 328 -3.69 -7.45 4.39
N PRO A 329 -4.85 -7.22 4.98
CA PRO A 329 -5.75 -6.14 4.62
C PRO A 329 -5.02 -4.80 4.52
N PHE A 330 -5.36 -4.01 3.50
CA PHE A 330 -4.77 -2.70 3.20
C PHE A 330 -3.27 -2.71 2.86
N CYS A 331 -2.64 -3.91 2.71
CA CYS A 331 -1.25 -4.06 2.34
C CYS A 331 -1.11 -4.50 0.87
N ASP A 332 -0.86 -3.57 -0.02
CA ASP A 332 -0.68 -3.86 -1.45
C ASP A 332 0.79 -4.14 -1.84
N ALA A 333 1.64 -4.43 -0.86
CA ALA A 333 3.06 -4.71 -1.08
C ALA A 333 3.26 -6.01 -1.89
N PRO A 334 4.34 -6.11 -2.67
CA PRO A 334 4.69 -7.34 -3.38
C PRO A 334 4.87 -8.52 -2.41
N ILE A 335 4.45 -9.71 -2.84
CA ILE A 335 4.67 -10.95 -2.09
C ILE A 335 6.17 -11.27 -2.09
N ARG A 336 6.72 -11.48 -0.88
CA ARG A 336 8.09 -11.95 -0.67
C ARG A 336 8.13 -13.36 -0.09
N HIS A 337 7.13 -13.71 0.72
CA HIS A 337 7.01 -15.00 1.38
C HIS A 337 5.72 -15.70 0.95
N ARG A 338 5.78 -17.01 0.79
CA ARG A 338 4.65 -17.92 0.71
C ARG A 338 4.73 -18.73 1.99
N ASP A 339 3.83 -18.47 2.91
CA ASP A 339 3.88 -19.01 4.26
C ASP A 339 2.50 -19.51 4.69
N HIS A 340 2.46 -20.23 5.79
CA HIS A 340 1.25 -20.78 6.36
C HIS A 340 0.41 -19.66 7.02
N ALA A 341 -0.88 -19.59 6.75
CA ALA A 341 -1.80 -18.73 7.49
C ALA A 341 -1.85 -19.21 8.95
N ARG A 342 -2.33 -20.42 9.20
CA ARG A 342 -2.16 -21.12 10.46
C ARG A 342 -0.77 -21.77 10.48
N ARG A 343 0.04 -21.43 11.47
CA ARG A 343 1.46 -21.84 11.55
C ARG A 343 1.62 -23.35 11.48
N TRP A 344 2.63 -23.81 10.77
CA TRP A 344 2.94 -25.24 10.69
C TRP A 344 3.23 -25.88 12.08
N ALA A 345 3.87 -25.10 12.97
CA ALA A 345 4.12 -25.51 14.35
C ALA A 345 2.83 -25.71 15.17
N ASP A 346 1.74 -25.07 14.77
CA ASP A 346 0.42 -25.16 15.40
C ASP A 346 -0.52 -26.10 14.62
N GLY A 347 0.05 -27.00 13.83
CA GLY A 347 -0.67 -28.00 13.04
C GLY A 347 -1.28 -27.51 11.74
N GLY A 348 -0.81 -26.35 11.21
CA GLY A 348 -1.25 -25.86 9.90
C GLY A 348 -0.64 -26.66 8.76
N GLU A 349 -1.47 -27.14 7.83
CA GLU A 349 -1.06 -27.96 6.70
C GLU A 349 -0.41 -27.12 5.60
N THR A 350 0.50 -27.74 4.84
CA THR A 350 1.07 -27.12 3.62
C THR A 350 0.11 -27.38 2.45
N SER A 351 -0.91 -26.56 2.35
CA SER A 351 -1.99 -26.67 1.36
C SER A 351 -2.26 -25.33 0.66
N ALA A 352 -3.02 -25.37 -0.41
CA ALA A 352 -3.49 -24.17 -1.08
C ALA A 352 -4.37 -23.30 -0.17
N VAL A 353 -5.18 -23.93 0.68
CA VAL A 353 -6.07 -23.23 1.62
C VAL A 353 -5.26 -22.56 2.73
N ASN A 354 -4.29 -23.27 3.32
CA ASN A 354 -3.49 -22.70 4.40
C ASN A 354 -2.29 -21.88 3.92
N GLY A 355 -2.00 -21.87 2.60
CA GLY A 355 -0.93 -21.08 2.03
C GLY A 355 -1.33 -19.62 1.84
N LEU A 356 -0.42 -18.69 2.14
CA LEU A 356 -0.66 -17.25 2.12
C LEU A 356 0.53 -16.49 1.54
N GLY A 357 0.26 -15.62 0.56
CA GLY A 357 1.26 -14.71 0.00
C GLY A 357 1.39 -13.45 0.86
N LEU A 358 2.55 -13.19 1.41
CA LEU A 358 2.81 -12.07 2.31
C LEU A 358 4.05 -11.27 1.89
N CYS A 359 4.06 -9.96 2.19
CA CYS A 359 5.31 -9.21 2.21
C CYS A 359 6.13 -9.61 3.45
N GLU A 360 7.41 -9.30 3.46
CA GLU A 360 8.31 -9.64 4.56
C GLU A 360 7.79 -9.15 5.92
N ARG A 361 7.39 -7.89 5.99
CA ARG A 361 6.87 -7.28 7.23
C ARG A 361 5.64 -7.99 7.77
N CYS A 362 4.63 -8.20 6.92
CA CYS A 362 3.37 -8.83 7.34
C CYS A 362 3.58 -10.29 7.74
N ASN A 363 4.53 -10.96 7.10
CA ASN A 363 4.91 -12.31 7.47
C ASN A 363 5.44 -12.40 8.92
N TYR A 364 6.31 -11.45 9.29
CA TYR A 364 6.83 -11.42 10.67
C TYR A 364 5.79 -10.98 11.71
N VAL A 365 4.89 -10.06 11.33
CA VAL A 365 3.83 -9.59 12.25
C VAL A 365 2.82 -10.68 12.53
N LYS A 366 2.46 -11.50 11.55
CA LYS A 366 1.55 -12.63 11.70
C LYS A 366 2.00 -13.61 12.83
N ASP A 367 3.30 -13.72 13.05
CA ASP A 367 3.89 -14.63 14.03
C ASP A 367 4.10 -14.00 15.42
N VAL A 368 3.72 -12.73 15.60
CA VAL A 368 3.74 -12.08 16.91
C VAL A 368 2.62 -12.64 17.78
N ALA A 369 2.89 -12.78 19.09
CA ALA A 369 1.92 -13.33 20.05
C ALA A 369 0.59 -12.55 20.01
N GLY A 370 -0.52 -13.28 20.00
CA GLY A 370 -1.88 -12.75 19.95
C GLY A 370 -2.38 -12.41 18.55
N TRP A 371 -1.54 -12.49 17.50
CA TRP A 371 -1.97 -12.43 16.12
C TRP A 371 -2.37 -13.81 15.63
N HIS A 372 -3.47 -13.88 14.90
CA HIS A 372 -3.94 -15.11 14.28
C HIS A 372 -4.36 -14.83 12.84
N ALA A 373 -4.18 -15.82 11.97
CA ALA A 373 -4.64 -15.78 10.58
C ALA A 373 -5.35 -17.10 10.29
N GLU A 374 -6.66 -17.04 10.12
CA GLU A 374 -7.49 -18.22 9.89
C GLU A 374 -7.92 -18.26 8.43
N PRO A 375 -7.43 -19.24 7.65
CA PRO A 375 -7.80 -19.40 6.26
C PRO A 375 -9.15 -20.09 6.16
N SER A 376 -9.93 -19.70 5.17
CA SER A 376 -11.19 -20.35 4.82
C SER A 376 -11.45 -20.22 3.31
N VAL A 377 -12.46 -20.94 2.86
CA VAL A 377 -13.02 -20.78 1.50
C VAL A 377 -14.42 -20.29 1.67
N ASP A 378 -14.80 -19.21 0.99
CA ASP A 378 -16.15 -18.67 1.06
C ASP A 378 -17.17 -19.52 0.26
N GLU A 379 -18.44 -19.16 0.34
CA GLU A 379 -19.56 -19.88 -0.32
C GLU A 379 -19.39 -19.99 -1.84
N ILE A 380 -18.59 -19.11 -2.43
CA ILE A 380 -18.26 -19.14 -3.86
C ILE A 380 -16.86 -19.73 -4.11
N TYR A 381 -16.36 -20.55 -3.23
CA TYR A 381 -15.05 -21.25 -3.32
C TYR A 381 -13.85 -20.32 -3.47
N ARG A 382 -13.97 -19.05 -3.07
CA ARG A 382 -12.86 -18.11 -3.07
C ARG A 382 -12.07 -18.19 -1.76
N HIS A 383 -10.74 -18.29 -1.86
CA HIS A 383 -9.87 -18.27 -0.70
C HIS A 383 -9.98 -16.95 0.06
N THR A 384 -10.26 -17.04 1.34
CA THR A 384 -10.34 -15.91 2.27
C THR A 384 -9.46 -16.16 3.48
N VAL A 385 -9.03 -15.09 4.13
CA VAL A 385 -8.28 -15.17 5.39
C VAL A 385 -8.85 -14.12 6.34
N GLU A 386 -9.12 -14.52 7.56
CA GLU A 386 -9.44 -13.62 8.65
C GLU A 386 -8.21 -13.37 9.50
N PHE A 387 -7.82 -12.12 9.64
CA PHE A 387 -6.74 -11.68 10.52
C PHE A 387 -7.35 -11.17 11.82
N ILE A 388 -6.92 -11.76 12.94
CA ILE A 388 -7.35 -11.38 14.28
C ILE A 388 -6.15 -10.76 14.99
N THR A 389 -6.33 -9.53 15.47
CA THR A 389 -5.28 -8.81 16.19
C THR A 389 -5.28 -9.19 17.68
N PRO A 390 -4.22 -8.86 18.45
CA PRO A 390 -4.19 -9.09 19.90
C PRO A 390 -5.30 -8.37 20.67
N THR A 391 -5.89 -7.32 20.13
CA THR A 391 -7.06 -6.63 20.72
C THR A 391 -8.40 -7.29 20.35
N GLY A 392 -8.38 -8.39 19.58
CA GLY A 392 -9.57 -9.09 19.12
C GLY A 392 -10.25 -8.47 17.90
N ALA A 393 -9.69 -7.40 17.31
CA ALA A 393 -10.22 -6.85 16.08
C ALA A 393 -10.01 -7.82 14.90
N GLN A 394 -11.04 -7.98 14.07
CA GLN A 394 -11.08 -8.91 12.95
C GLN A 394 -11.07 -8.16 11.63
N TYR A 395 -10.27 -8.67 10.68
CA TYR A 395 -10.14 -8.10 9.34
C TYR A 395 -10.10 -9.22 8.30
N ARG A 396 -10.98 -9.13 7.30
CA ARG A 396 -11.09 -10.15 6.25
C ARG A 396 -10.37 -9.72 4.98
N SER A 397 -9.64 -10.65 4.37
CA SER A 397 -8.99 -10.52 3.06
C SER A 397 -9.41 -11.64 2.13
N GLY A 398 -9.99 -11.31 0.97
CA GLY A 398 -10.34 -12.27 -0.09
C GLY A 398 -9.27 -12.32 -1.19
N ALA A 399 -8.99 -13.48 -1.79
CA ALA A 399 -8.14 -13.56 -2.97
C ALA A 399 -8.75 -12.76 -4.12
N PRO A 400 -7.95 -12.05 -4.93
CA PRO A 400 -8.47 -11.38 -6.10
C PRO A 400 -9.10 -12.40 -7.06
N ARG A 401 -10.14 -11.97 -7.78
CA ARG A 401 -10.71 -12.79 -8.86
C ARG A 401 -9.80 -12.71 -10.07
N LEU A 402 -9.58 -13.85 -10.71
CA LEU A 402 -8.88 -13.84 -12.00
C LEU A 402 -9.75 -13.19 -13.07
N PRO A 403 -9.12 -12.56 -14.08
CA PRO A 403 -9.81 -12.07 -15.25
C PRO A 403 -10.57 -13.21 -15.93
N ARG A 404 -11.86 -13.03 -16.13
CA ARG A 404 -12.71 -14.00 -16.87
C ARG A 404 -13.75 -13.23 -17.67
N ALA A 405 -14.15 -13.78 -18.80
CA ALA A 405 -15.33 -13.33 -19.50
C ALA A 405 -16.56 -13.50 -18.60
N PRO A 406 -17.56 -12.62 -18.66
CA PRO A 406 -18.82 -12.83 -17.96
C PRO A 406 -19.43 -14.14 -18.47
N VAL A 407 -19.63 -15.09 -17.56
CA VAL A 407 -20.37 -16.32 -17.90
C VAL A 407 -21.80 -15.89 -18.13
N ARG A 408 -22.25 -15.88 -19.39
CA ARG A 408 -23.68 -15.90 -19.69
C ARG A 408 -24.17 -17.30 -19.38
N ILE A 409 -24.82 -17.45 -18.26
CA ILE A 409 -25.62 -18.65 -18.00
C ILE A 409 -26.89 -18.45 -18.84
N GLU A 410 -26.88 -18.95 -20.06
CA GLU A 410 -28.12 -19.16 -20.79
C GLU A 410 -28.78 -20.40 -20.16
N ILE A 411 -29.63 -20.14 -19.18
CA ILE A 411 -30.48 -21.19 -18.63
C ILE A 411 -31.41 -21.58 -19.76
N SER A 412 -31.30 -22.80 -20.26
CA SER A 412 -32.18 -23.31 -21.31
C SER A 412 -33.62 -23.41 -20.81
N GLU A 413 -34.59 -23.28 -21.68
CA GLU A 413 -36.02 -23.46 -21.32
C GLU A 413 -36.25 -24.82 -20.64
N MET A 414 -35.48 -25.84 -21.01
CA MET A 414 -35.53 -27.16 -20.40
C MET A 414 -35.01 -27.16 -18.96
N GLU A 415 -33.92 -26.41 -18.65
CA GLU A 415 -33.38 -26.27 -17.28
C GLU A 415 -34.38 -25.49 -16.38
N ILE A 416 -35.07 -24.50 -16.95
CA ILE A 416 -36.14 -23.77 -16.24
C ILE A 416 -37.27 -24.74 -15.94
N ALA A 417 -37.74 -25.51 -16.92
CA ALA A 417 -38.82 -26.47 -16.76
C ALA A 417 -38.50 -27.57 -15.74
N VAL A 418 -37.26 -28.09 -15.76
CA VAL A 418 -36.79 -29.06 -14.76
C VAL A 418 -36.68 -28.44 -13.37
N GLY A 419 -36.18 -27.21 -13.25
CA GLY A 419 -36.14 -26.47 -11.97
C GLY A 419 -37.53 -26.26 -11.37
N ILE A 420 -38.52 -25.90 -12.16
CA ILE A 420 -39.91 -25.76 -11.74
C ILE A 420 -40.48 -27.12 -11.30
N ALA A 421 -40.30 -28.17 -12.09
CA ALA A 421 -40.80 -29.51 -11.76
C ALA A 421 -40.19 -30.08 -10.45
N ILE A 422 -38.89 -29.84 -10.21
CA ILE A 422 -38.25 -30.22 -8.95
C ILE A 422 -38.80 -29.42 -7.77
N SER A 423 -39.04 -28.12 -7.94
CA SER A 423 -39.61 -27.27 -6.90
C SER A 423 -41.04 -27.68 -6.53
N GLU A 424 -41.85 -28.06 -7.51
CA GLU A 424 -43.21 -28.57 -7.30
C GLU A 424 -43.22 -29.95 -6.60
N LEU A 425 -42.25 -30.82 -6.92
CA LEU A 425 -42.09 -32.12 -6.26
C LEU A 425 -41.62 -32.00 -4.80
N HIS A 426 -40.97 -30.91 -4.41
CA HIS A 426 -40.58 -30.66 -3.02
C HIS A 426 -41.62 -29.91 -2.21
N ALA A 427 -42.66 -29.36 -2.85
CA ALA A 427 -43.78 -28.64 -2.22
C ALA A 427 -45.01 -29.52 -1.99
N ALA A 428 -44.99 -30.73 -2.52
CA ALA A 428 -46.04 -31.76 -2.34
C ALA A 428 -45.60 -32.83 -1.30
#